data_285cebeb9d7a4e4791e291ecdd72e2bc
#
_entry.id   285cebeb9d7a4e4791e291ecdd72e2bc
#
_cell.length_a   1.000
_cell.length_b   1.000
_cell.length_c   1.000
_cell.angle_alpha   90.00
_cell.angle_beta   90.00
_cell.angle_gamma   90.00
#
_symmetry.space_group_name_H-M   'P 1'
#
loop_
_entity.id
_entity.type
_entity.pdbx_description
1 polymer ?
#
loop_
_entity_poly.entity_id
_entity_poly.type
_entity_poly.pdbx_seq_one_letter_code
_entity_poly.pdbx_strand_id
1 'polypeptide(L)'
;MPSVKPRNPALGHDRILGTALALLTFWVGAAGAQTSDLVSRTAFRVCSDPAAYPASTEDGTGYENKIAELLAGELGRPVEYAWYPMSTGFIRNTLAAARCDVVIGYAQGDEMVLNTNHYLTSAYVLVVPSDGPLAEVTELSDPKLQEATIGVIAGSPPATHMAQQGLLDDIRSYDLFADRRYKSPPDLMLADLESGAIDAAVMWGPIAGPMVKDRGLPLTVTPLIHETAMPHLFYRITMGVRQGEDAWKRELNSLLRRNQDRIDTILREAGVPLVNDMGTALKSEG
;
A
#
# COMPACT_ATOMS: atom_id res chain seq x y z
N MET A 1 64.30 39.67 62.66
CA MET A 1 64.28 40.30 64.01
C MET A 1 62.98 41.09 64.12
N PRO A 2 62.37 41.22 65.26
CA PRO A 2 61.84 40.18 66.13
C PRO A 2 60.31 40.23 66.19
N SER A 3 59.67 39.11 66.49
CA SER A 3 59.06 38.75 67.75
C SER A 3 57.96 39.69 68.21
N VAL A 4 56.74 39.19 68.42
CA VAL A 4 56.25 38.82 69.74
C VAL A 4 54.76 38.40 69.64
N LYS A 5 54.42 37.18 70.07
CA LYS A 5 53.17 36.72 70.68
C LYS A 5 52.93 37.48 72.02
N PRO A 6 51.79 37.49 72.70
CA PRO A 6 50.79 36.42 72.86
C PRO A 6 49.35 36.87 73.28
N ARG A 7 48.53 35.83 73.52
CA ARG A 7 47.51 35.63 74.56
C ARG A 7 46.04 35.71 74.20
N ASN A 8 45.45 34.53 74.31
CA ASN A 8 44.07 34.25 74.74
C ASN A 8 43.71 34.88 76.11
N PRO A 9 42.45 34.99 76.50
CA PRO A 9 41.56 33.84 76.72
C PRO A 9 40.03 34.09 76.56
N ALA A 10 39.34 32.98 76.29
CA ALA A 10 38.27 32.39 77.05
C ALA A 10 36.79 32.82 76.90
N LEU A 11 36.01 31.77 76.84
CA LEU A 11 34.62 31.59 77.34
C LEU A 11 33.50 32.13 76.42
N GLY A 12 32.80 31.25 75.77
CA GLY A 12 31.69 30.44 76.21
C GLY A 12 30.42 30.86 75.49
N HIS A 13 29.77 29.96 74.90
CA HIS A 13 28.35 29.70 75.01
C HIS A 13 27.87 28.80 73.87
N ASP A 14 27.39 27.65 74.28
CA ASP A 14 26.65 26.70 73.48
C ASP A 14 25.48 27.34 72.74
N ARG A 15 25.45 27.12 71.42
CA ARG A 15 24.19 27.14 70.68
C ARG A 15 24.21 26.03 69.67
N ILE A 16 23.46 25.03 70.01
CA ILE A 16 22.98 23.95 69.13
C ILE A 16 22.22 24.58 67.99
N LEU A 17 22.73 24.64 66.80
CA LEU A 17 21.94 24.90 65.57
C LEU A 17 21.79 23.59 64.83
N GLY A 18 20.56 23.10 64.88
CA GLY A 18 20.14 21.95 64.11
C GLY A 18 20.25 22.20 62.59
N THR A 19 21.01 21.36 61.94
CA THR A 19 21.13 21.30 60.49
C THR A 19 19.86 20.68 59.94
N ALA A 20 18.92 21.48 59.42
CA ALA A 20 17.80 21.03 58.65
C ALA A 20 18.30 20.65 57.26
N LEU A 21 18.47 19.34 57.02
CA LEU A 21 18.76 18.78 55.70
C LEU A 21 17.50 18.82 54.86
N ALA A 22 17.34 19.85 54.00
CA ALA A 22 16.25 19.96 53.02
C ALA A 22 16.48 18.90 51.93
N LEU A 23 15.80 17.78 51.96
CA LEU A 23 15.68 16.82 50.89
C LEU A 23 14.86 17.44 49.76
N LEU A 24 15.53 18.02 48.79
CA LEU A 24 14.95 18.38 47.46
C LEU A 24 14.70 17.07 46.71
N THR A 25 13.51 16.51 46.80
CA THR A 25 13.05 15.46 45.90
C THR A 25 12.81 16.06 44.52
N PHE A 26 13.76 15.84 43.62
CA PHE A 26 13.57 16.07 42.20
C PHE A 26 12.51 15.07 41.69
N TRP A 27 11.29 15.53 41.50
CA TRP A 27 10.32 14.84 40.68
C TRP A 27 10.78 14.96 39.22
N VAL A 28 11.50 13.95 38.74
CA VAL A 28 11.69 13.74 37.30
C VAL A 28 10.32 13.30 36.78
N GLY A 29 9.52 14.26 36.38
CA GLY A 29 8.33 14.00 35.59
C GLY A 29 8.80 13.30 34.32
N ALA A 30 8.45 12.02 34.15
CA ALA A 30 8.56 11.37 32.87
C ALA A 30 7.69 12.18 31.88
N ALA A 31 8.33 13.05 31.10
CA ALA A 31 7.73 13.61 29.91
C ALA A 31 7.51 12.44 28.97
N GLY A 32 6.38 11.74 29.11
CA GLY A 32 5.87 10.89 28.06
C GLY A 32 5.81 11.74 26.82
N ALA A 33 6.61 11.41 25.81
CA ALA A 33 6.48 11.99 24.51
C ALA A 33 5.02 11.77 24.09
N GLN A 34 4.18 12.79 24.22
CA GLN A 34 2.87 12.81 23.60
C GLN A 34 3.16 12.87 22.10
N THR A 35 3.16 11.69 21.45
CA THR A 35 3.00 11.65 20.00
C THR A 35 1.70 12.38 19.72
N SER A 36 1.79 13.57 19.12
CA SER A 36 0.62 14.31 18.71
C SER A 36 -0.16 13.41 17.77
N ASP A 37 -1.38 13.06 18.14
CA ASP A 37 -2.32 12.34 17.27
C ASP A 37 -2.62 13.27 16.08
N LEU A 38 -1.97 12.98 14.94
CA LEU A 38 -2.13 13.78 13.73
C LEU A 38 -3.34 13.34 12.89
N VAL A 39 -4.00 12.26 13.32
CA VAL A 39 -5.17 11.71 12.63
C VAL A 39 -6.36 12.65 12.82
N SER A 40 -6.98 13.04 11.72
CA SER A 40 -8.17 13.87 11.74
C SER A 40 -9.33 13.15 12.45
N ARG A 41 -10.03 13.88 13.33
CA ARG A 41 -11.24 13.39 13.99
C ARG A 41 -12.52 13.79 13.27
N THR A 42 -12.41 14.70 12.30
CA THR A 42 -13.55 15.28 11.57
C THR A 42 -13.69 14.80 10.14
N ALA A 43 -12.62 14.24 9.55
CA ALA A 43 -12.62 13.73 8.19
C ALA A 43 -11.82 12.44 8.08
N PHE A 44 -12.14 11.60 7.12
CA PHE A 44 -11.35 10.44 6.68
C PHE A 44 -10.42 10.91 5.56
N ARG A 45 -9.16 11.26 5.91
CA ARG A 45 -8.22 11.87 4.99
C ARG A 45 -7.40 10.81 4.26
N VAL A 46 -7.61 10.69 2.96
CA VAL A 46 -6.98 9.68 2.09
C VAL A 46 -5.90 10.31 1.22
N CYS A 47 -4.71 9.72 1.21
CA CYS A 47 -3.67 10.02 0.22
C CYS A 47 -3.92 9.18 -1.03
N SER A 48 -4.12 9.79 -2.18
CA SER A 48 -4.47 9.08 -3.39
C SER A 48 -3.93 9.76 -4.64
N ASP A 49 -3.84 8.99 -5.72
CA ASP A 49 -3.46 9.48 -7.05
C ASP A 49 -4.74 9.79 -7.84
N PRO A 50 -4.91 11.01 -8.36
CA PRO A 50 -6.11 11.38 -9.12
C PRO A 50 -6.22 10.67 -10.47
N ALA A 51 -5.13 10.07 -10.98
CA ALA A 51 -5.02 9.43 -12.28
C ALA A 51 -4.69 7.93 -12.20
N ALA A 52 -4.93 7.28 -11.06
CA ALA A 52 -4.65 5.85 -10.86
C ALA A 52 -5.83 4.94 -11.23
N TYR A 53 -6.62 5.31 -12.26
CA TYR A 53 -7.68 4.41 -12.75
C TYR A 53 -7.12 3.00 -13.03
N PRO A 54 -7.84 1.93 -12.66
CA PRO A 54 -9.21 1.89 -12.09
C PRO A 54 -9.26 1.97 -10.55
N ALA A 55 -8.12 2.09 -9.87
CA ALA A 55 -8.05 2.10 -8.42
C ALA A 55 -8.61 3.40 -7.82
N SER A 56 -8.06 4.54 -8.21
CA SER A 56 -8.52 5.84 -7.73
C SER A 56 -8.54 6.89 -8.84
N THR A 57 -9.51 7.79 -8.74
CA THR A 57 -9.75 8.87 -9.69
C THR A 57 -10.21 10.11 -8.93
N GLU A 58 -9.97 11.28 -9.51
CA GLU A 58 -10.40 12.54 -8.89
C GLU A 58 -11.94 12.68 -8.86
N ASP A 59 -12.62 12.08 -9.83
CA ASP A 59 -14.10 12.05 -9.90
C ASP A 59 -14.75 11.00 -8.97
N GLY A 60 -13.95 10.22 -8.23
CA GLY A 60 -14.44 9.29 -7.22
C GLY A 60 -14.94 7.94 -7.77
N THR A 61 -14.71 7.62 -9.03
CA THR A 61 -15.25 6.38 -9.65
C THR A 61 -14.43 5.13 -9.39
N GLY A 62 -13.17 5.26 -8.93
CA GLY A 62 -12.28 4.13 -8.66
C GLY A 62 -12.76 3.24 -7.49
N TYR A 63 -12.36 1.97 -7.50
CA TYR A 63 -12.75 1.04 -6.43
C TYR A 63 -12.16 1.41 -5.05
N GLU A 64 -10.98 2.02 -4.99
CA GLU A 64 -10.42 2.55 -3.74
C GLU A 64 -11.19 3.77 -3.23
N ASN A 65 -11.73 4.61 -4.13
CA ASN A 65 -12.63 5.68 -3.74
C ASN A 65 -13.88 5.13 -3.06
N LYS A 66 -14.50 4.08 -3.62
CA LYS A 66 -15.67 3.41 -3.02
C LYS A 66 -15.36 2.77 -1.66
N ILE A 67 -14.16 2.18 -1.51
CA ILE A 67 -13.70 1.66 -0.21
C ILE A 67 -13.49 2.81 0.79
N ALA A 68 -12.94 3.94 0.36
CA ALA A 68 -12.79 5.13 1.21
C ALA A 68 -14.15 5.64 1.71
N GLU A 69 -15.12 5.76 0.82
CA GLU A 69 -16.50 6.17 1.16
C GLU A 69 -17.17 5.20 2.14
N LEU A 70 -17.00 3.89 1.91
CA LEU A 70 -17.49 2.86 2.83
C LEU A 70 -16.96 3.06 4.24
N LEU A 71 -15.63 3.18 4.38
CA LEU A 71 -14.98 3.29 5.69
C LEU A 71 -15.24 4.64 6.36
N ALA A 72 -15.29 5.71 5.59
CA ALA A 72 -15.67 7.04 6.06
C ALA A 72 -17.10 7.06 6.59
N GLY A 73 -18.02 6.41 5.90
CA GLY A 73 -19.42 6.23 6.35
C GLY A 73 -19.51 5.49 7.68
N GLU A 74 -18.74 4.41 7.87
CA GLU A 74 -18.66 3.67 9.13
C GLU A 74 -18.13 4.51 10.30
N LEU A 75 -17.31 5.52 10.00
CA LEU A 75 -16.77 6.47 10.98
C LEU A 75 -17.68 7.70 11.19
N GLY A 76 -18.70 7.88 10.36
CA GLY A 76 -19.54 9.08 10.35
C GLY A 76 -18.76 10.34 9.97
N ARG A 77 -17.76 10.22 9.08
CA ARG A 77 -16.88 11.31 8.65
C ARG A 77 -16.93 11.49 7.13
N PRO A 78 -16.82 12.71 6.58
CA PRO A 78 -16.62 12.90 5.15
C PRO A 78 -15.24 12.40 4.72
N VAL A 79 -15.13 11.99 3.45
CA VAL A 79 -13.83 11.70 2.82
C VAL A 79 -13.20 13.02 2.37
N GLU A 80 -11.91 13.18 2.65
CA GLU A 80 -11.06 14.24 2.10
C GLU A 80 -9.85 13.62 1.43
N TYR A 81 -9.51 14.07 0.22
CA TYR A 81 -8.35 13.55 -0.52
C TYR A 81 -7.18 14.52 -0.51
N ALA A 82 -6.00 13.98 -0.27
CA ALA A 82 -4.74 14.62 -0.59
C ALA A 82 -4.20 14.02 -1.88
N TRP A 83 -4.56 14.63 -2.99
CA TRP A 83 -4.17 14.20 -4.32
C TRP A 83 -2.68 14.44 -4.57
N TYR A 84 -1.99 13.40 -5.02
CA TYR A 84 -0.60 13.45 -5.44
C TYR A 84 -0.31 12.26 -6.38
N PRO A 85 0.45 12.45 -7.49
CA PRO A 85 0.82 11.33 -8.36
C PRO A 85 1.58 10.24 -7.59
N MET A 86 1.17 8.96 -7.76
CA MET A 86 1.84 7.82 -7.14
C MET A 86 3.16 7.53 -7.85
N SER A 87 4.17 8.31 -7.49
CA SER A 87 5.53 8.28 -8.01
C SER A 87 6.54 8.38 -6.86
N THR A 88 7.82 8.44 -7.18
CA THR A 88 8.88 8.65 -6.18
C THR A 88 8.57 9.84 -5.28
N GLY A 89 8.50 9.60 -3.97
CA GLY A 89 8.22 10.64 -2.96
C GLY A 89 6.74 10.79 -2.61
N PHE A 90 5.83 9.95 -3.12
CA PHE A 90 4.41 9.97 -2.78
C PHE A 90 4.20 9.98 -1.25
N ILE A 91 4.70 8.99 -0.53
CA ILE A 91 4.56 8.89 0.94
C ILE A 91 5.15 10.10 1.64
N ARG A 92 6.34 10.54 1.24
CA ARG A 92 7.02 11.70 1.85
C ARG A 92 6.21 12.99 1.70
N ASN A 93 5.59 13.20 0.54
CA ASN A 93 4.88 14.44 0.22
C ASN A 93 3.40 14.42 0.63
N THR A 94 2.87 13.27 1.07
CA THR A 94 1.47 13.11 1.47
C THR A 94 1.35 12.62 2.91
N LEU A 95 1.48 11.32 3.15
CA LEU A 95 1.27 10.68 4.45
C LEU A 95 2.26 11.18 5.51
N ALA A 96 3.56 11.18 5.21
CA ALA A 96 4.61 11.64 6.12
C ALA A 96 4.53 13.15 6.38
N ALA A 97 4.02 13.93 5.42
CA ALA A 97 3.76 15.37 5.57
C ALA A 97 2.42 15.68 6.28
N ALA A 98 1.74 14.67 6.83
CA ALA A 98 0.46 14.78 7.54
C ALA A 98 -0.68 15.45 6.73
N ARG A 99 -0.61 15.40 5.39
CA ARG A 99 -1.67 15.92 4.51
C ARG A 99 -2.89 15.00 4.46
N CYS A 100 -2.71 13.75 4.82
CA CYS A 100 -3.70 12.67 4.86
C CYS A 100 -3.33 11.69 5.97
N ASP A 101 -4.18 10.71 6.27
CA ASP A 101 -4.00 9.79 7.40
C ASP A 101 -3.93 8.32 6.98
N VAL A 102 -4.26 8.03 5.73
CA VAL A 102 -4.25 6.68 5.18
C VAL A 102 -3.95 6.68 3.70
N VAL A 103 -3.20 5.69 3.24
CA VAL A 103 -3.07 5.30 1.83
C VAL A 103 -3.83 4.00 1.65
N ILE A 104 -4.75 3.93 0.71
CA ILE A 104 -5.44 2.70 0.31
C ILE A 104 -4.64 2.03 -0.81
N GLY A 105 -4.66 0.70 -0.91
CA GLY A 105 -3.98 0.00 -2.01
C GLY A 105 -2.47 -0.14 -1.86
N TYR A 106 -1.96 -0.24 -0.63
CA TYR A 106 -0.52 -0.32 -0.37
C TYR A 106 -0.05 -1.77 -0.21
N ALA A 107 1.00 -2.15 -0.93
CA ALA A 107 1.55 -3.50 -0.83
C ALA A 107 2.08 -3.79 0.57
N GLN A 108 1.82 -4.99 1.08
CA GLN A 108 2.29 -5.41 2.40
C GLN A 108 3.82 -5.54 2.40
N GLY A 109 4.46 -5.05 3.47
CA GLY A 109 5.90 -5.24 3.72
C GLY A 109 6.77 -4.04 3.39
N ASP A 110 6.22 -2.94 2.91
CA ASP A 110 6.98 -1.69 2.72
C ASP A 110 7.16 -0.97 4.07
N GLU A 111 8.41 -0.67 4.43
CA GLU A 111 8.79 -0.06 5.70
C GLU A 111 8.50 1.45 5.79
N MET A 112 8.16 2.10 4.67
CA MET A 112 7.82 3.52 4.66
C MET A 112 6.50 3.83 5.37
N VAL A 113 5.65 2.82 5.55
CA VAL A 113 4.37 2.93 6.21
C VAL A 113 4.18 1.83 7.26
N LEU A 114 3.29 2.06 8.22
CA LEU A 114 2.80 1.03 9.11
C LEU A 114 1.59 0.35 8.45
N ASN A 115 1.77 -0.88 7.97
CA ASN A 115 0.72 -1.61 7.25
C ASN A 115 -0.40 -2.09 8.20
N THR A 116 -1.65 -1.95 7.76
CA THR A 116 -2.80 -2.64 8.37
C THR A 116 -2.76 -4.14 8.07
N ASN A 117 -3.77 -4.89 8.54
CA ASN A 117 -4.06 -6.20 7.96
C ASN A 117 -4.40 -6.00 6.47
N HIS A 118 -4.10 -7.00 5.65
CA HIS A 118 -4.53 -6.97 4.26
C HIS A 118 -6.06 -7.08 4.16
N TYR A 119 -6.62 -6.42 3.18
CA TYR A 119 -8.04 -6.45 2.86
C TYR A 119 -8.32 -7.01 1.47
N LEU A 120 -7.27 -7.17 0.68
CA LEU A 120 -7.28 -7.67 -0.68
C LEU A 120 -6.05 -8.54 -0.89
N THR A 121 -6.24 -9.73 -1.45
CA THR A 121 -5.17 -10.53 -2.08
C THR A 121 -5.53 -10.71 -3.53
N SER A 122 -4.61 -10.39 -4.43
CA SER A 122 -4.78 -10.55 -5.87
C SER A 122 -3.47 -11.00 -6.51
N ALA A 123 -3.55 -11.41 -7.76
CA ALA A 123 -2.44 -11.94 -8.52
C ALA A 123 -2.21 -11.17 -9.82
N TYR A 124 -1.04 -11.33 -10.40
CA TYR A 124 -0.85 -11.04 -11.82
C TYR A 124 -1.72 -11.96 -12.65
N VAL A 125 -2.11 -11.47 -13.81
CA VAL A 125 -3.03 -12.17 -14.73
C VAL A 125 -2.41 -12.26 -16.12
N LEU A 126 -2.72 -13.32 -16.81
CA LEU A 126 -2.57 -13.43 -18.26
C LEU A 126 -3.84 -12.86 -18.91
N VAL A 127 -3.68 -11.93 -19.83
CA VAL A 127 -4.77 -11.32 -20.59
C VAL A 127 -4.59 -11.67 -22.06
N VAL A 128 -5.60 -12.26 -22.66
CA VAL A 128 -5.56 -12.76 -24.05
C VAL A 128 -6.91 -12.55 -24.73
N PRO A 129 -6.99 -12.50 -26.08
CA PRO A 129 -8.28 -12.53 -26.80
C PRO A 129 -9.10 -13.78 -26.41
N SER A 130 -10.41 -13.56 -26.12
CA SER A 130 -11.29 -14.65 -25.60
C SER A 130 -11.57 -15.75 -26.61
N ASP A 131 -11.48 -15.48 -27.90
CA ASP A 131 -11.66 -16.41 -29.01
C ASP A 131 -10.33 -16.83 -29.65
N GLY A 132 -9.19 -16.42 -29.05
CA GLY A 132 -7.86 -16.71 -29.55
C GLY A 132 -7.30 -18.07 -29.13
N PRO A 133 -6.19 -18.53 -29.73
CA PRO A 133 -5.57 -19.81 -29.44
C PRO A 133 -5.01 -19.94 -28.01
N LEU A 134 -4.83 -18.79 -27.33
CA LEU A 134 -4.31 -18.71 -25.97
C LEU A 134 -5.40 -18.63 -24.89
N ALA A 135 -6.69 -18.64 -25.25
CA ALA A 135 -7.80 -18.43 -24.32
C ALA A 135 -7.85 -19.42 -23.14
N GLU A 136 -7.34 -20.65 -23.35
CA GLU A 136 -7.31 -21.72 -22.33
C GLU A 136 -5.97 -21.79 -21.58
N VAL A 137 -5.03 -20.88 -21.83
CA VAL A 137 -3.71 -20.87 -21.18
C VAL A 137 -3.86 -20.34 -19.74
N THR A 138 -3.34 -21.08 -18.77
CA THR A 138 -3.43 -20.74 -17.33
C THR A 138 -2.09 -20.59 -16.64
N GLU A 139 -1.00 -20.93 -17.31
CA GLU A 139 0.37 -20.91 -16.75
C GLU A 139 1.36 -20.35 -17.78
N LEU A 140 2.40 -19.68 -17.30
CA LEU A 140 3.47 -19.13 -18.15
C LEU A 140 4.36 -20.24 -18.77
N SER A 141 4.29 -21.45 -18.23
CA SER A 141 4.99 -22.63 -18.76
C SER A 141 4.31 -23.28 -19.98
N ASP A 142 3.11 -22.83 -20.38
CA ASP A 142 2.38 -23.39 -21.52
C ASP A 142 3.19 -23.21 -22.82
N PRO A 143 3.49 -24.28 -23.57
CA PRO A 143 4.26 -24.21 -24.83
C PRO A 143 3.70 -23.26 -25.88
N LYS A 144 2.39 -23.00 -25.89
CA LYS A 144 1.75 -22.05 -26.81
C LYS A 144 2.29 -20.61 -26.67
N LEU A 145 2.80 -20.27 -25.49
CA LEU A 145 3.38 -18.94 -25.23
C LEU A 145 4.76 -18.75 -25.86
N GLN A 146 5.45 -19.82 -26.25
CA GLN A 146 6.77 -19.73 -26.90
C GLN A 146 6.72 -19.12 -28.31
N GLU A 147 5.55 -19.14 -28.96
CA GLU A 147 5.32 -18.60 -30.29
C GLU A 147 4.53 -17.27 -30.26
N ALA A 148 4.27 -16.75 -29.04
CA ALA A 148 3.42 -15.58 -28.84
C ALA A 148 4.24 -14.33 -28.50
N THR A 149 3.86 -13.18 -29.06
CA THR A 149 4.37 -11.87 -28.64
C THR A 149 3.69 -11.46 -27.34
N ILE A 150 4.45 -11.39 -26.22
CA ILE A 150 3.90 -11.15 -24.91
C ILE A 150 4.25 -9.74 -24.40
N GLY A 151 3.23 -8.97 -24.06
CA GLY A 151 3.38 -7.69 -23.39
C GLY A 151 3.64 -7.83 -21.90
N VAL A 152 4.65 -7.14 -21.37
CA VAL A 152 4.97 -7.14 -19.94
C VAL A 152 5.57 -5.80 -19.48
N ILE A 153 5.32 -5.41 -18.24
CA ILE A 153 5.99 -4.25 -17.63
C ILE A 153 7.44 -4.63 -17.30
N ALA A 154 8.40 -3.89 -17.85
CA ALA A 154 9.83 -4.11 -17.63
C ALA A 154 10.19 -4.04 -16.13
N GLY A 155 10.96 -5.01 -15.64
CA GLY A 155 11.39 -5.08 -14.24
C GLY A 155 10.29 -5.49 -13.26
N SER A 156 9.12 -5.88 -13.73
CA SER A 156 8.06 -6.43 -12.87
C SER A 156 8.32 -7.90 -12.51
N PRO A 157 7.70 -8.44 -11.44
CA PRO A 157 7.80 -9.87 -11.10
C PRO A 157 7.50 -10.82 -12.25
N PRO A 158 6.46 -10.62 -13.08
CA PRO A 158 6.21 -11.48 -14.24
C PRO A 158 7.37 -11.52 -15.25
N ALA A 159 8.06 -10.39 -15.48
CA ALA A 159 9.19 -10.37 -16.38
C ALA A 159 10.31 -11.35 -15.94
N THR A 160 10.51 -11.53 -14.63
CA THR A 160 11.44 -12.52 -14.09
C THR A 160 10.96 -13.95 -14.36
N HIS A 161 9.67 -14.24 -14.17
CA HIS A 161 9.10 -15.56 -14.50
C HIS A 161 9.22 -15.85 -15.99
N MET A 162 8.90 -14.89 -16.86
CA MET A 162 9.04 -15.05 -18.31
C MET A 162 10.49 -15.36 -18.71
N ALA A 163 11.47 -14.71 -18.06
CA ALA A 163 12.88 -15.02 -18.26
C ALA A 163 13.23 -16.47 -17.86
N GLN A 164 12.70 -16.95 -16.75
CA GLN A 164 12.90 -18.31 -16.25
C GLN A 164 12.27 -19.37 -17.17
N GLN A 165 11.17 -19.02 -17.85
CA GLN A 165 10.46 -19.90 -18.79
C GLN A 165 10.98 -19.78 -20.23
N GLY A 166 11.99 -18.95 -20.47
CA GLY A 166 12.54 -18.73 -21.83
C GLY A 166 11.64 -17.92 -22.76
N LEU A 167 10.73 -17.11 -22.20
CA LEU A 167 9.75 -16.31 -22.95
C LEU A 167 10.27 -14.87 -23.25
N LEU A 168 11.59 -14.67 -23.39
CA LEU A 168 12.14 -13.35 -23.63
C LEU A 168 12.38 -13.00 -25.10
N ASP A 169 12.31 -13.98 -25.99
CA ASP A 169 12.72 -13.79 -27.39
C ASP A 169 11.72 -12.91 -28.18
N ASP A 170 10.45 -12.94 -27.80
CA ASP A 170 9.38 -12.13 -28.42
C ASP A 170 8.53 -11.42 -27.36
N ILE A 171 9.16 -10.52 -26.60
CA ILE A 171 8.46 -9.69 -25.63
C ILE A 171 8.34 -8.23 -26.10
N ARG A 172 7.19 -7.63 -25.79
CA ARG A 172 7.01 -6.19 -25.84
C ARG A 172 7.04 -5.61 -24.44
N SER A 173 8.12 -4.88 -24.13
CA SER A 173 8.31 -4.23 -22.83
C SER A 173 7.61 -2.89 -22.76
N TYR A 174 6.94 -2.64 -21.62
CA TYR A 174 6.31 -1.36 -21.29
C TYR A 174 6.98 -0.76 -20.05
N ASP A 175 6.94 0.58 -19.95
CA ASP A 175 7.64 1.30 -18.89
C ASP A 175 7.02 1.01 -17.51
N LEU A 176 7.85 0.70 -16.51
CA LEU A 176 7.42 0.56 -15.12
C LEU A 176 7.04 1.92 -14.51
N PHE A 177 7.85 2.94 -14.80
CA PHE A 177 7.65 4.30 -14.29
C PHE A 177 7.14 5.18 -15.41
N ALA A 178 5.86 5.47 -15.41
CA ALA A 178 5.23 6.39 -16.33
C ALA A 178 4.34 7.37 -15.56
N ASP A 179 4.36 8.63 -15.97
CA ASP A 179 3.38 9.60 -15.50
C ASP A 179 2.03 9.29 -16.14
N ARG A 180 1.13 8.72 -15.35
CA ARG A 180 -0.18 8.22 -15.82
C ARG A 180 -1.08 9.33 -16.38
N ARG A 181 -0.78 10.59 -16.09
CA ARG A 181 -1.49 11.73 -16.69
C ARG A 181 -1.22 11.86 -18.19
N TYR A 182 -0.08 11.32 -18.67
CA TYR A 182 0.36 11.43 -20.05
C TYR A 182 0.51 10.09 -20.77
N LYS A 183 0.87 9.05 -20.04
CA LYS A 183 1.12 7.72 -20.58
C LYS A 183 0.70 6.65 -19.58
N SER A 184 -0.25 5.84 -19.97
CA SER A 184 -0.71 4.70 -19.16
C SER A 184 -0.23 3.40 -19.81
N PRO A 185 0.79 2.73 -19.28
CA PRO A 185 1.24 1.44 -19.79
C PRO A 185 0.14 0.38 -19.87
N PRO A 186 -0.78 0.24 -18.89
CA PRO A 186 -1.91 -0.67 -19.01
C PRO A 186 -2.82 -0.39 -20.20
N ASP A 187 -3.10 0.91 -20.51
CA ASP A 187 -3.90 1.27 -21.66
C ASP A 187 -3.22 0.90 -22.98
N LEU A 188 -1.90 1.11 -23.06
CA LEU A 188 -1.12 0.72 -24.24
C LEU A 188 -1.12 -0.79 -24.42
N MET A 189 -0.96 -1.57 -23.33
CA MET A 189 -0.99 -3.02 -23.38
C MET A 189 -2.33 -3.54 -23.90
N LEU A 190 -3.45 -3.01 -23.40
CA LEU A 190 -4.79 -3.39 -23.88
C LEU A 190 -5.02 -3.00 -25.33
N ALA A 191 -4.61 -1.79 -25.74
CA ALA A 191 -4.72 -1.35 -27.14
C ALA A 191 -3.88 -2.23 -28.09
N ASP A 192 -2.69 -2.64 -27.65
CA ASP A 192 -1.83 -3.53 -28.43
C ASP A 192 -2.42 -4.95 -28.54
N LEU A 193 -3.11 -5.46 -27.50
CA LEU A 193 -3.90 -6.70 -27.57
C LEU A 193 -5.07 -6.59 -28.56
N GLU A 194 -5.86 -5.50 -28.48
CA GLU A 194 -7.00 -5.27 -29.38
C GLU A 194 -6.58 -5.13 -30.84
N SER A 195 -5.42 -4.54 -31.10
CA SER A 195 -4.88 -4.39 -32.47
C SER A 195 -4.15 -5.63 -32.98
N GLY A 196 -3.90 -6.64 -32.15
CA GLY A 196 -3.08 -7.81 -32.47
C GLY A 196 -1.59 -7.49 -32.59
N ALA A 197 -1.12 -6.39 -32.02
CA ALA A 197 0.30 -6.05 -31.95
C ALA A 197 1.05 -6.88 -30.88
N ILE A 198 0.32 -7.47 -29.95
CA ILE A 198 0.73 -8.53 -29.02
C ILE A 198 -0.37 -9.58 -28.94
N ASP A 199 -0.01 -10.83 -28.66
CA ASP A 199 -0.93 -11.97 -28.56
C ASP A 199 -1.42 -12.18 -27.10
N ALA A 200 -0.60 -11.79 -26.13
CA ALA A 200 -0.87 -11.90 -24.72
C ALA A 200 -0.28 -10.72 -23.95
N ALA A 201 -0.82 -10.43 -22.77
CA ALA A 201 -0.23 -9.46 -21.82
C ALA A 201 -0.22 -10.02 -20.42
N VAL A 202 0.89 -9.83 -19.68
CA VAL A 202 0.94 -10.15 -18.25
C VAL A 202 0.85 -8.86 -17.44
N MET A 203 -0.27 -8.71 -16.73
CA MET A 203 -0.65 -7.46 -16.06
C MET A 203 -1.00 -7.70 -14.58
N TRP A 204 -1.00 -6.63 -13.80
CA TRP A 204 -1.52 -6.68 -12.44
C TRP A 204 -3.04 -6.81 -12.45
N GLY A 205 -3.58 -7.88 -11.82
CA GLY A 205 -4.99 -8.22 -11.87
C GLY A 205 -5.95 -7.10 -11.47
N PRO A 206 -5.71 -6.38 -10.34
CA PRO A 206 -6.52 -5.24 -9.93
C PRO A 206 -6.53 -4.04 -10.89
N ILE A 207 -5.68 -4.05 -11.89
CA ILE A 207 -5.70 -3.09 -13.00
C ILE A 207 -6.39 -3.71 -14.21
N ALA A 208 -5.93 -4.87 -14.65
CA ALA A 208 -6.41 -5.50 -15.89
C ALA A 208 -7.88 -5.89 -15.84
N GLY A 209 -8.31 -6.57 -14.77
CA GLY A 209 -9.68 -7.06 -14.65
C GLY A 209 -10.73 -5.95 -14.75
N PRO A 210 -10.63 -4.88 -13.94
CA PRO A 210 -11.54 -3.74 -14.05
C PRO A 210 -11.52 -3.08 -15.43
N MET A 211 -10.33 -2.85 -16.01
CA MET A 211 -10.23 -2.18 -17.32
C MET A 211 -10.87 -2.99 -18.44
N VAL A 212 -10.67 -4.32 -18.44
CA VAL A 212 -11.30 -5.22 -19.41
C VAL A 212 -12.82 -5.22 -19.25
N LYS A 213 -13.30 -5.32 -17.99
CA LYS A 213 -14.73 -5.33 -17.67
C LYS A 213 -15.41 -4.01 -18.04
N ASP A 214 -14.88 -2.88 -17.59
CA ASP A 214 -15.50 -1.57 -17.78
C ASP A 214 -15.58 -1.16 -19.26
N ARG A 215 -14.62 -1.61 -20.06
CA ARG A 215 -14.59 -1.34 -21.50
C ARG A 215 -15.34 -2.40 -22.33
N GLY A 216 -15.79 -3.49 -21.71
CA GLY A 216 -16.43 -4.61 -22.40
C GLY A 216 -15.53 -5.25 -23.46
N LEU A 217 -14.23 -5.34 -23.19
CA LEU A 217 -13.29 -5.90 -24.15
C LEU A 217 -13.47 -7.41 -24.29
N PRO A 218 -13.34 -8.00 -25.49
CA PRO A 218 -13.43 -9.44 -25.72
C PRO A 218 -12.11 -10.13 -25.31
N LEU A 219 -11.70 -9.93 -24.06
CA LEU A 219 -10.45 -10.44 -23.49
C LEU A 219 -10.74 -11.33 -22.28
N THR A 220 -10.02 -12.44 -22.19
CA THR A 220 -10.00 -13.33 -21.03
C THR A 220 -8.91 -12.90 -20.08
N VAL A 221 -9.23 -12.82 -18.78
CA VAL A 221 -8.33 -12.42 -17.70
C VAL A 221 -8.13 -13.63 -16.78
N THR A 222 -6.98 -14.29 -16.86
CA THR A 222 -6.69 -15.52 -16.13
C THR A 222 -5.65 -15.28 -15.05
N PRO A 223 -5.99 -15.40 -13.73
CA PRO A 223 -5.04 -15.25 -12.64
C PRO A 223 -3.94 -16.32 -12.68
N LEU A 224 -2.69 -15.88 -12.60
CA LEU A 224 -1.50 -16.75 -12.59
C LEU A 224 -1.23 -17.29 -11.19
N ILE A 225 -2.13 -18.16 -10.71
CA ILE A 225 -2.12 -18.72 -9.35
C ILE A 225 -1.36 -20.05 -9.24
N HIS A 226 -0.91 -20.61 -10.35
CA HIS A 226 -0.15 -21.85 -10.40
C HIS A 226 1.36 -21.63 -10.47
N GLU A 227 1.80 -20.40 -10.59
CA GLU A 227 3.21 -20.03 -10.62
C GLU A 227 3.82 -20.09 -9.21
N THR A 228 4.64 -21.10 -8.96
CA THR A 228 5.24 -21.37 -7.64
C THR A 228 6.66 -20.84 -7.47
N ALA A 229 7.30 -20.44 -8.58
CA ALA A 229 8.64 -19.87 -8.54
C ALA A 229 8.68 -18.49 -7.89
N MET A 230 9.87 -18.01 -7.55
CA MET A 230 10.09 -16.66 -7.04
C MET A 230 10.50 -15.70 -8.17
N PRO A 231 10.10 -14.45 -8.10
CA PRO A 231 9.25 -13.80 -7.07
C PRO A 231 7.78 -14.25 -7.18
N HIS A 232 7.02 -14.22 -6.07
CA HIS A 232 5.59 -14.55 -6.14
C HIS A 232 4.84 -13.61 -7.08
N LEU A 233 3.83 -14.16 -7.78
CA LEU A 233 2.94 -13.39 -8.66
C LEU A 233 1.62 -12.97 -7.97
N PHE A 234 1.50 -13.14 -6.67
CA PHE A 234 0.38 -12.64 -5.88
C PHE A 234 0.86 -11.71 -4.76
N TYR A 235 0.04 -10.75 -4.38
CA TYR A 235 0.36 -9.79 -3.34
C TYR A 235 -0.84 -9.54 -2.44
N ARG A 236 -0.53 -9.36 -1.15
CA ARG A 236 -1.46 -8.88 -0.15
C ARG A 236 -1.42 -7.37 -0.11
N ILE A 237 -2.59 -6.78 -0.25
CA ILE A 237 -2.75 -5.33 -0.28
C ILE A 237 -3.36 -4.86 1.05
N THR A 238 -2.75 -3.87 1.63
CA THR A 238 -3.06 -3.29 2.93
C THR A 238 -3.42 -1.81 2.79
N MET A 239 -3.76 -1.19 3.89
CA MET A 239 -3.71 0.26 4.01
C MET A 239 -2.43 0.67 4.74
N GLY A 240 -1.81 1.76 4.30
CA GLY A 240 -0.63 2.34 4.93
C GLY A 240 -1.00 3.52 5.81
N VAL A 241 -0.50 3.55 7.06
CA VAL A 241 -0.59 4.72 7.96
C VAL A 241 0.79 5.17 8.38
N ARG A 242 0.93 6.35 8.97
CA ARG A 242 2.22 6.86 9.47
C ARG A 242 2.78 5.94 10.54
N GLN A 243 4.11 5.87 10.61
CA GLN A 243 4.80 5.19 11.70
C GLN A 243 4.42 5.84 13.05
N GLY A 244 4.16 5.00 14.05
CA GLY A 244 3.75 5.42 15.38
C GLY A 244 2.24 5.65 15.57
N GLU A 245 1.42 5.55 14.53
CA GLU A 245 -0.05 5.67 14.64
C GLU A 245 -0.73 4.31 14.85
N ASP A 246 -0.26 3.55 15.84
CA ASP A 246 -0.77 2.21 16.16
C ASP A 246 -2.25 2.20 16.56
N ALA A 247 -2.74 3.27 17.18
CA ALA A 247 -4.15 3.39 17.53
C ALA A 247 -5.02 3.47 16.27
N TRP A 248 -4.62 4.31 15.32
CA TRP A 248 -5.31 4.44 14.04
C TRP A 248 -5.26 3.14 13.21
N LYS A 249 -4.10 2.50 13.14
CA LYS A 249 -3.98 1.17 12.53
C LYS A 249 -4.96 0.15 13.13
N ARG A 250 -5.08 0.10 14.47
CA ARG A 250 -6.03 -0.81 15.13
C ARG A 250 -7.49 -0.49 14.78
N GLU A 251 -7.84 0.79 14.70
CA GLU A 251 -9.17 1.23 14.29
C GLU A 251 -9.47 0.79 12.85
N LEU A 252 -8.56 1.04 11.91
CA LEU A 252 -8.66 0.58 10.53
C LEU A 252 -8.77 -0.94 10.44
N ASN A 253 -7.95 -1.70 11.17
CA ASN A 253 -8.05 -3.16 11.18
C ASN A 253 -9.41 -3.66 11.68
N SER A 254 -10.01 -2.95 12.62
CA SER A 254 -11.36 -3.25 13.10
C SER A 254 -12.42 -2.96 12.04
N LEU A 255 -12.29 -1.81 11.33
CA LEU A 255 -13.16 -1.44 10.22
C LEU A 255 -13.07 -2.44 9.07
N LEU A 256 -11.85 -2.79 8.64
CA LEU A 256 -11.61 -3.76 7.58
C LEU A 256 -12.30 -5.10 7.89
N ARG A 257 -12.05 -5.64 9.08
CA ARG A 257 -12.62 -6.92 9.50
C ARG A 257 -14.15 -6.93 9.50
N ARG A 258 -14.79 -5.83 9.95
CA ARG A 258 -16.25 -5.73 9.99
C ARG A 258 -16.89 -5.52 8.62
N ASN A 259 -16.15 -4.99 7.66
CA ASN A 259 -16.63 -4.64 6.33
C ASN A 259 -16.03 -5.49 5.22
N GLN A 260 -15.35 -6.60 5.54
CA GLN A 260 -14.64 -7.40 4.53
C GLN A 260 -15.54 -7.85 3.40
N ASP A 261 -16.75 -8.33 3.69
CA ASP A 261 -17.70 -8.79 2.66
C ASP A 261 -18.14 -7.66 1.73
N ARG A 262 -18.34 -6.45 2.29
CA ARG A 262 -18.68 -5.25 1.50
C ARG A 262 -17.52 -4.79 0.64
N ILE A 263 -16.29 -4.87 1.15
CA ILE A 263 -15.07 -4.57 0.42
C ILE A 263 -14.89 -5.58 -0.72
N ASP A 264 -15.07 -6.87 -0.45
CA ASP A 264 -15.00 -7.92 -1.47
C ASP A 264 -16.05 -7.70 -2.57
N THR A 265 -17.25 -7.27 -2.20
CA THR A 265 -18.31 -6.91 -3.16
C THR A 265 -17.88 -5.75 -4.06
N ILE A 266 -17.37 -4.66 -3.50
CA ILE A 266 -16.86 -3.51 -4.27
C ILE A 266 -15.79 -3.97 -5.26
N LEU A 267 -14.85 -4.81 -4.81
CA LEU A 267 -13.74 -5.29 -5.63
C LEU A 267 -14.23 -6.21 -6.77
N ARG A 268 -15.14 -7.15 -6.48
CA ARG A 268 -15.73 -8.03 -7.50
C ARG A 268 -16.59 -7.26 -8.52
N GLU A 269 -17.38 -6.31 -8.05
CA GLU A 269 -18.17 -5.44 -8.92
C GLU A 269 -17.26 -4.60 -9.84
N ALA A 270 -16.10 -4.19 -9.36
CA ALA A 270 -15.10 -3.56 -10.20
C ALA A 270 -14.40 -4.52 -11.16
N GLY A 271 -14.50 -5.84 -10.97
CA GLY A 271 -13.82 -6.83 -11.81
C GLY A 271 -12.40 -7.20 -11.32
N VAL A 272 -12.08 -6.89 -10.06
CA VAL A 272 -10.79 -7.28 -9.47
C VAL A 272 -10.77 -8.80 -9.23
N PRO A 273 -9.78 -9.53 -9.77
CA PRO A 273 -9.64 -10.95 -9.49
C PRO A 273 -9.14 -11.17 -8.07
N LEU A 274 -10.01 -11.65 -7.19
CA LEU A 274 -9.68 -11.96 -5.81
C LEU A 274 -9.14 -13.38 -5.70
N VAL A 275 -8.02 -13.55 -5.01
CA VAL A 275 -7.46 -14.86 -4.67
C VAL A 275 -7.46 -15.07 -3.15
N ASN A 276 -7.30 -16.33 -2.72
CA ASN A 276 -7.15 -16.65 -1.30
C ASN A 276 -5.83 -16.07 -0.75
N ASP A 277 -5.69 -16.06 0.57
CA ASP A 277 -4.50 -15.48 1.24
C ASP A 277 -3.18 -16.13 0.86
N MET A 278 -3.22 -17.34 0.32
CA MET A 278 -2.03 -18.08 -0.15
C MET A 278 -1.74 -17.84 -1.64
N GLY A 279 -2.61 -17.16 -2.37
CA GLY A 279 -2.46 -16.93 -3.81
C GLY A 279 -2.60 -18.19 -4.68
N THR A 280 -3.23 -19.26 -4.17
CA THR A 280 -3.27 -20.59 -4.79
C THR A 280 -4.63 -20.96 -5.37
N ALA A 281 -5.66 -20.18 -5.12
CA ALA A 281 -7.00 -20.39 -5.63
C ALA A 281 -7.75 -19.05 -5.70
N LEU A 282 -8.77 -18.99 -6.54
CA LEU A 282 -9.72 -17.88 -6.51
C LEU A 282 -10.43 -17.83 -5.16
N LYS A 283 -10.69 -16.64 -4.64
CA LYS A 283 -11.47 -16.46 -3.42
C LYS A 283 -12.94 -16.76 -3.73
N SER A 284 -13.50 -17.77 -3.06
CA SER A 284 -14.92 -18.14 -3.20
C SER A 284 -15.82 -16.96 -2.86
N GLU A 285 -16.98 -16.93 -3.49
CA GLU A 285 -18.10 -16.08 -3.03
C GLU A 285 -18.54 -16.59 -1.67
N GLY A 286 -18.56 -15.72 -0.68
CA GLY A 286 -18.97 -16.04 0.69
C GLY A 286 -20.50 -16.19 0.81
#